data_a8125fe4cbcaf14458a3f88ed5d963a3
#
_entry.id   a8125fe4cbcaf14458a3f88ed5d963a3
#
_cell.length_a   1.000
_cell.length_b   1.000
_cell.length_c   1.000
_cell.angle_alpha   90.00
_cell.angle_beta   90.00
_cell.angle_gamma   90.00
#
_symmetry.space_group_name_H-M   'P 1'
#
loop_
_entity.id
_entity.type
_entity.pdbx_description
1 polymer ?
#
loop_
_entity_poly.entity_id
_entity_poly.type
_entity_poly.pdbx_seq_one_letter_code
_entity_poly.pdbx_strand_id
1 'polypeptide(L)'
;MIPSSLRRGLAALVLGAALAAPSAVADEPSFELVIRDHKFEPETLEVPADTRIKLIVQNADPTPEEFESYELNREKVIPGNSQAIVYIGPLDPGTYPFFGEFHMDTAQGRIIAE
;
A
#
# COMPACT_ATOMS: atom_id res chain seq x y z
N MET A 1 -17.71 -58.85 15.11
CA MET A 1 -17.64 -58.47 14.94
C MET A 1 -17.15 -57.68 14.19
N ILE A 2 -16.64 -57.29 14.03
CA ILE A 2 -16.21 -56.67 13.42
C ILE A 2 -16.40 -55.55 13.06
N PRO A 3 -16.94 -55.23 13.05
CA PRO A 3 -17.33 -54.20 12.80
C PRO A 3 -16.49 -53.21 13.09
N SER A 4 -16.28 -53.00 13.76
CA SER A 4 -15.45 -52.21 14.16
C SER A 4 -14.72 -51.71 13.20
N SER A 5 -14.17 -52.05 12.87
CA SER A 5 -13.33 -51.71 12.03
C SER A 5 -13.66 -50.65 11.30
N LEU A 6 -14.25 -50.59 10.73
CA LEU A 6 -14.53 -49.72 9.92
C LEU A 6 -14.36 -48.45 10.28
N ARG A 7 -14.69 -48.12 10.95
CA ARG A 7 -14.74 -46.91 11.30
C ARG A 7 -13.59 -46.26 11.14
N ARG A 8 -12.85 -46.65 11.37
CA ARG A 8 -11.65 -46.14 11.31
C ARG A 8 -11.43 -45.33 10.21
N GLY A 9 -11.71 -45.63 9.35
CA GLY A 9 -11.28 -45.05 8.20
C GLY A 9 -11.57 -43.63 8.25
N LEU A 10 -12.58 -43.34 8.43
CA LEU A 10 -12.96 -42.10 8.40
C LEU A 10 -12.10 -41.17 8.90
N ALA A 11 -11.76 -41.33 9.78
CA ALA A 11 -10.96 -40.38 10.39
C ALA A 11 -10.09 -39.74 9.47
N ALA A 12 -9.41 -40.38 8.96
CA ALA A 12 -8.52 -39.89 8.07
C ALA A 12 -8.92 -38.73 7.37
N LEU A 13 -9.72 -38.93 6.69
CA LEU A 13 -10.07 -37.93 5.89
C LEU A 13 -10.03 -36.68 6.45
N VAL A 14 -10.43 -36.52 7.31
CA VAL A 14 -10.49 -35.35 7.88
C VAL A 14 -9.34 -34.56 7.68
N LEU A 15 -8.38 -34.99 8.04
CA LEU A 15 -7.28 -34.35 7.85
C LEU A 15 -7.17 -33.70 6.68
N GLY A 16 -7.48 -34.24 5.78
CA GLY A 16 -7.17 -33.67 4.56
C GLY A 16 -7.66 -32.31 4.64
N ALA A 17 -8.68 -32.14 5.09
CA ALA A 17 -9.24 -30.87 5.14
C ALA A 17 -8.28 -29.91 5.66
N ALA A 18 -7.81 -30.13 6.63
CA ALA A 18 -6.93 -29.22 7.20
C ALA A 18 -6.04 -28.64 6.24
N LEU A 19 -5.48 -29.34 5.57
CA LEU A 19 -4.57 -28.88 4.72
C LEU A 19 -5.03 -27.92 3.87
N ALA A 20 -6.08 -27.99 3.59
CA ALA A 20 -6.58 -27.16 2.60
C ALA A 20 -6.32 -25.75 3.03
N ALA A 21 -6.10 -25.52 4.19
CA ALA A 21 -5.94 -24.18 4.59
C ALA A 21 -4.91 -23.52 3.74
N PRO A 22 -5.25 -22.66 2.96
CA PRO A 22 -4.35 -22.02 2.06
C PRO A 22 -3.62 -20.97 2.82
N SER A 23 -2.46 -20.70 2.48
CA SER A 23 -1.75 -19.68 3.15
C SER A 23 -2.22 -18.40 2.54
N ALA A 24 -2.61 -17.53 3.33
CA ALA A 24 -3.04 -16.26 2.83
C ALA A 24 -1.83 -15.43 2.46
N VAL A 25 -1.93 -14.76 1.40
CA VAL A 25 -0.88 -13.86 0.98
C VAL A 25 -1.25 -12.52 1.56
N ALA A 26 -0.40 -11.97 2.35
CA ALA A 26 -0.69 -10.67 2.95
C ALA A 26 -0.68 -9.59 1.89
N ASP A 27 -1.64 -8.74 1.92
CA ASP A 27 -1.68 -7.63 1.00
C ASP A 27 -0.63 -6.62 1.40
N GLU A 28 -0.16 -5.86 0.46
CA GLU A 28 0.76 -4.78 0.74
C GLU A 28 0.04 -3.69 1.51
N PRO A 29 0.69 -3.07 2.48
CA PRO A 29 0.06 -1.97 3.20
C PRO A 29 -0.27 -0.83 2.26
N SER A 30 -1.43 -0.25 2.43
CA SER A 30 -1.90 0.86 1.61
C SER A 30 -2.03 2.12 2.45
N PHE A 31 -1.63 3.24 1.88
CA PHE A 31 -1.76 4.52 2.54
C PHE A 31 -2.28 5.53 1.53
N GLU A 32 -3.02 6.50 2.01
CA GLU A 32 -3.60 7.52 1.14
C GLU A 32 -2.98 8.88 1.33
N LEU A 33 -2.77 9.56 0.23
CA LEU A 33 -2.42 10.96 0.21
C LEU A 33 -3.51 11.67 -0.59
N VAL A 34 -3.99 12.77 -0.09
CA VAL A 34 -4.99 13.56 -0.81
C VAL A 34 -4.37 14.89 -1.18
N ILE A 35 -4.56 15.31 -2.43
CA ILE A 35 -4.17 16.64 -2.88
C ILE A 35 -5.43 17.48 -2.84
N ARG A 36 -5.40 18.54 -2.07
CA ARG A 36 -6.52 19.45 -1.95
C ARG A 36 -6.00 20.87 -1.76
N ASP A 37 -6.49 21.81 -2.54
CA ASP A 37 -6.04 23.18 -2.51
C ASP A 37 -4.52 23.23 -2.72
N HIS A 38 -4.01 22.42 -3.61
CA HIS A 38 -2.61 22.34 -3.99
C HIS A 38 -1.70 22.03 -2.80
N LYS A 39 -2.18 21.18 -1.89
CA LYS A 39 -1.41 20.73 -0.74
C LYS A 39 -1.65 19.24 -0.55
N PHE A 40 -0.70 18.56 0.08
CA PHE A 40 -0.87 17.15 0.41
C PHE A 40 -1.40 17.00 1.84
N GLU A 41 -2.34 16.06 1.98
CA GLU A 41 -2.91 15.68 3.28
C GLU A 41 -2.82 14.18 3.43
N PRO A 42 -2.11 13.65 4.39
CA PRO A 42 -1.31 14.37 5.39
C PRO A 42 -0.01 14.87 4.78
N GLU A 43 0.60 15.86 5.42
CA GLU A 43 1.86 16.38 4.95
C GLU A 43 2.99 15.44 5.35
N THR A 44 2.86 14.77 6.46
CA THR A 44 3.81 13.76 6.92
C THR A 44 3.10 12.41 6.99
N LEU A 45 3.60 11.44 6.26
CA LEU A 45 3.02 10.11 6.22
C LEU A 45 4.01 9.12 6.78
N GLU A 46 3.62 8.37 7.81
CA GLU A 46 4.49 7.37 8.42
C GLU A 46 4.15 6.00 7.84
N VAL A 47 5.15 5.28 7.41
CA VAL A 47 4.98 3.96 6.81
C VAL A 47 6.00 2.99 7.38
N PRO A 48 5.74 1.69 7.32
CA PRO A 48 6.74 0.72 7.78
C PRO A 48 7.91 0.65 6.82
N ALA A 49 9.11 0.52 7.37
CA ALA A 49 10.30 0.32 6.57
C ALA A 49 10.37 -1.12 6.08
N ASP A 50 11.24 -1.39 5.16
CA ASP A 50 11.51 -2.74 4.66
C ASP A 50 10.28 -3.47 4.11
N THR A 51 9.32 -2.76 3.64
CA THR A 51 8.06 -3.32 3.14
C THR A 51 7.62 -2.53 1.93
N ARG A 52 7.14 -3.22 0.93
CA ARG A 52 6.60 -2.52 -0.24
C ARG A 52 5.29 -1.86 0.15
N ILE A 53 5.12 -0.61 -0.26
CA ILE A 53 3.98 0.22 0.12
C ILE A 53 3.19 0.60 -1.11
N LYS A 54 1.88 0.57 -0.99
CA LYS A 54 0.99 1.03 -2.03
C LYS A 54 0.46 2.40 -1.62
N LEU A 55 0.86 3.45 -2.33
CA LEU A 55 0.32 4.77 -2.08
C LEU A 55 -0.83 5.01 -3.04
N ILE A 56 -1.96 5.42 -2.50
CA ILE A 56 -3.09 5.84 -3.31
C ILE A 56 -3.12 7.35 -3.20
N VAL A 57 -2.83 8.02 -4.30
CA VAL A 57 -2.79 9.48 -4.33
C VAL A 57 -4.05 9.97 -5.00
N GLN A 58 -4.90 10.64 -4.24
CA GLN A 58 -6.16 11.18 -4.75
C GLN A 58 -6.00 12.65 -5.00
N ASN A 59 -6.29 13.10 -6.18
CA ASN A 59 -6.26 14.52 -6.50
C ASN A 59 -7.70 15.04 -6.43
N ALA A 60 -8.01 15.74 -5.35
CA ALA A 60 -9.34 16.29 -5.15
C ALA A 60 -9.50 17.65 -5.80
N ASP A 61 -8.45 18.19 -6.40
CA ASP A 61 -8.54 19.44 -7.12
C ASP A 61 -8.97 19.20 -8.55
N PRO A 62 -9.54 20.19 -9.23
CA PRO A 62 -9.96 20.02 -10.61
C PRO A 62 -8.79 20.08 -11.60
N THR A 63 -7.62 20.54 -11.17
CA THR A 63 -6.45 20.64 -12.03
C THR A 63 -5.49 19.49 -11.77
N PRO A 64 -4.70 19.07 -12.75
CA PRO A 64 -3.76 17.99 -12.53
C PRO A 64 -2.63 18.37 -11.58
N GLU A 65 -2.04 17.39 -10.96
CA GLU A 65 -0.86 17.59 -10.13
C GLU A 65 0.11 16.46 -10.40
N GLU A 66 1.38 16.69 -10.17
CA GLU A 66 2.36 15.63 -10.32
C GLU A 66 3.01 15.34 -8.99
N PHE A 67 2.85 14.09 -8.51
CA PHE A 67 3.54 13.62 -7.32
C PHE A 67 4.97 13.31 -7.76
N GLU A 68 5.94 13.91 -7.11
CA GLU A 68 7.33 13.66 -7.44
C GLU A 68 8.19 13.53 -6.19
N SER A 69 9.13 12.60 -6.22
CA SER A 69 10.11 12.45 -5.17
C SER A 69 11.42 11.95 -5.78
N TYR A 70 12.48 12.72 -5.60
CA TYR A 70 13.79 12.31 -6.08
C TYR A 70 14.32 11.18 -5.21
N GLU A 71 14.09 11.28 -3.89
CA GLU A 71 14.56 10.28 -2.96
C GLU A 71 13.88 8.93 -3.16
N LEU A 72 12.64 8.93 -3.59
CA LEU A 72 11.92 7.70 -3.87
C LEU A 72 12.08 7.26 -5.32
N ASN A 73 12.62 8.14 -6.15
CA ASN A 73 12.76 7.93 -7.58
C ASN A 73 11.39 7.62 -8.18
N ARG A 74 10.42 8.47 -7.91
CA ARG A 74 9.05 8.31 -8.40
C ARG A 74 8.51 9.63 -8.93
N GLU A 75 7.68 9.50 -9.96
CA GLU A 75 7.01 10.65 -10.51
C GLU A 75 5.73 10.15 -11.18
N LYS A 76 4.63 10.80 -10.91
CA LYS A 76 3.33 10.38 -11.42
C LYS A 76 2.40 11.56 -11.54
N VAL A 77 1.84 11.76 -12.73
CA VAL A 77 0.84 12.81 -12.93
C VAL A 77 -0.52 12.24 -12.58
N ILE A 78 -1.27 12.95 -11.76
CA ILE A 78 -2.60 12.56 -11.36
C ILE A 78 -3.57 13.60 -11.92
N PRO A 79 -4.42 13.24 -12.88
CA PRO A 79 -5.39 14.19 -13.42
C PRO A 79 -6.31 14.73 -12.34
N GLY A 80 -6.92 15.86 -12.59
CA GLY A 80 -7.86 16.44 -11.62
C GLY A 80 -9.00 15.50 -11.32
N ASN A 81 -9.49 15.53 -10.10
CA ASN A 81 -10.62 14.72 -9.65
C ASN A 81 -10.40 13.22 -9.93
N SER A 82 -9.18 12.76 -9.80
CA SER A 82 -8.81 11.36 -10.11
C SER A 82 -7.81 10.86 -9.09
N GLN A 83 -7.49 9.59 -9.17
CA GLN A 83 -6.49 9.02 -8.28
C GLN A 83 -5.52 8.16 -9.07
N ALA A 84 -4.36 7.95 -8.52
CA ALA A 84 -3.36 7.09 -9.10
C ALA A 84 -2.69 6.28 -7.98
N ILE A 85 -2.09 5.17 -8.35
CA ILE A 85 -1.39 4.33 -7.41
C ILE A 85 0.09 4.45 -7.68
N VAL A 86 0.87 4.67 -6.61
CA VAL A 86 2.30 4.73 -6.69
C VAL A 86 2.86 3.70 -5.72
N TYR A 87 3.64 2.76 -6.23
CA TYR A 87 4.28 1.78 -5.35
C TYR A 87 5.65 2.30 -4.97
N ILE A 88 6.00 2.17 -3.70
CA ILE A 88 7.31 2.59 -3.20
C ILE A 88 7.87 1.51 -2.29
N GLY A 89 9.16 1.52 -2.11
CA GLY A 89 9.82 0.60 -1.20
C GLY A 89 10.14 -0.74 -1.81
N PRO A 90 10.68 -1.62 -1.00
CA PRO A 90 10.96 -1.47 0.44
C PRO A 90 11.95 -0.34 0.71
N LEU A 91 11.68 0.44 1.73
CA LEU A 91 12.51 1.58 2.08
C LEU A 91 13.34 1.31 3.32
N ASP A 92 14.56 1.82 3.34
CA ASP A 92 15.32 1.83 4.56
C ASP A 92 14.68 2.85 5.49
N PRO A 93 14.86 2.71 6.81
CA PRO A 93 14.37 3.72 7.72
C PRO A 93 14.94 5.09 7.37
N GLY A 94 14.10 6.08 7.32
CA GLY A 94 14.53 7.42 6.95
C GLY A 94 13.39 8.31 6.52
N THR A 95 13.75 9.50 6.06
CA THR A 95 12.78 10.51 5.63
C THR A 95 12.93 10.74 4.14
N TYR A 96 11.80 10.72 3.45
CA TYR A 96 11.77 10.80 2.00
C TYR A 96 10.83 11.93 1.58
N PRO A 97 11.36 13.09 1.22
CA PRO A 97 10.53 14.22 0.81
C PRO A 97 9.84 13.96 -0.53
N PHE A 98 8.67 14.52 -0.69
CA PHE A 98 7.98 14.54 -1.98
C PHE A 98 7.32 15.88 -2.19
N PHE A 99 6.92 16.17 -3.40
CA PHE A 99 6.29 17.46 -3.71
C PHE A 99 5.39 17.32 -4.92
N GLY A 100 4.54 18.34 -5.11
CA GLY A 100 3.71 18.44 -6.28
C GLY A 100 4.39 19.38 -7.25
N GLU A 101 4.86 18.87 -8.36
CA GLU A 101 5.65 19.67 -9.25
C GLU A 101 4.90 20.84 -9.87
N PHE A 102 3.59 20.73 -10.02
CA PHE A 102 2.83 21.82 -10.62
C PHE A 102 2.50 22.92 -9.62
N HIS A 103 2.71 22.71 -8.33
CA HIS A 103 2.42 23.71 -7.29
C HIS A 103 3.44 23.57 -6.16
N MET A 104 4.71 23.76 -6.51
CA MET A 104 5.80 23.50 -5.55
C MET A 104 5.78 24.39 -4.32
N ASP A 105 5.18 25.56 -4.41
CA ASP A 105 5.14 26.48 -3.28
C ASP A 105 4.30 25.94 -2.13
N THR A 106 3.29 25.14 -2.42
CA THR A 106 2.35 24.68 -1.42
C THR A 106 2.31 23.16 -1.29
N ALA A 107 2.53 22.45 -2.37
CA ALA A 107 2.39 21.00 -2.38
C ALA A 107 3.71 20.34 -2.01
N GLN A 108 3.93 20.15 -0.71
CA GLN A 108 5.13 19.51 -0.20
C GLN A 108 4.78 18.58 0.95
N GLY A 109 5.53 17.51 1.09
CA GLY A 109 5.34 16.59 2.19
C GLY A 109 6.52 15.66 2.33
N ARG A 110 6.38 14.69 3.22
CA ARG A 110 7.43 13.70 3.41
C ARG A 110 6.88 12.40 3.92
N ILE A 111 7.56 11.35 3.57
CA ILE A 111 7.28 10.01 4.08
C ILE A 111 8.37 9.69 5.09
N ILE A 112 7.96 9.17 6.24
CA ILE A 112 8.91 8.70 7.25
C ILE A 112 8.74 7.18 7.31
N ALA A 113 9.81 6.46 7.00
CA ALA A 113 9.82 5.00 7.06
C ALA A 113 10.51 4.59 8.37
N GLU A 114 9.85 3.75 9.14
CA GLU A 114 10.45 3.34 10.42
C GLU A 114 9.97 1.95 10.87
#